data_fdd0d055de30d9b014320a0fb67d42a5
#
_entry.id   fdd0d055de30d9b014320a0fb67d42a5
#
_cell.length_a   1.000
_cell.length_b   1.000
_cell.length_c   1.000
_cell.angle_alpha   90.00
_cell.angle_beta   90.00
_cell.angle_gamma   90.00
#
_symmetry.space_group_name_H-M   'P 1'
#
loop_
_entity.id
_entity.type
_entity.pdbx_description
1 polymer ?
#
loop_
_entity_poly.entity_id
_entity_poly.type
_entity_poly.pdbx_seq_one_letter_code
_entity_poly.pdbx_strand_id
1 'polypeptide(L)'
;MAKASRQLAPESEGRFWNGVADAGRFFMGEADVQRALVKLTRLLDEAGIPYAIVGAMALNEYGYRRVTLDVDVLLTTAGLEAFRARALGRGYGEQFPGSRGLRDTEHGVPIDVIVTGEYPGDGRPKAVRFPDPEAVGVRGARVTLVPLPVLIELKIASGMSAPHRLRDLADVLELIRVMRLPARLAEQLDPSVRQKYRELWEAAQTADPT
;
A
#
# COMPACT_ATOMS: atom_id res chain seq x y z
N MET A 1 -7.55 -55.10 -1.21
CA MET A 1 -6.40 -54.21 -1.48
C MET A 1 -6.55 -52.94 -0.61
N ALA A 2 -5.78 -52.85 0.47
CA ALA A 2 -5.83 -51.72 1.40
C ALA A 2 -5.06 -50.54 0.80
N LYS A 3 -5.73 -49.35 0.72
CA LYS A 3 -5.08 -48.11 0.38
C LYS A 3 -4.15 -47.72 1.51
N ALA A 4 -2.83 -47.78 1.26
CA ALA A 4 -1.84 -47.22 2.17
C ALA A 4 -2.07 -45.69 2.31
N SER A 5 -2.47 -45.27 3.50
CA SER A 5 -2.48 -43.86 3.88
C SER A 5 -1.03 -43.37 3.86
N ARG A 6 -0.73 -42.48 2.90
CA ARG A 6 0.58 -41.83 2.79
C ARG A 6 0.67 -40.83 3.95
N GLN A 7 1.28 -41.21 5.06
CA GLN A 7 1.61 -40.28 6.14
C GLN A 7 2.64 -39.28 5.63
N LEU A 8 2.36 -38.00 5.85
CA LEU A 8 3.31 -36.92 5.57
C LEU A 8 4.53 -37.07 6.51
N ALA A 9 5.72 -36.77 6.00
CA ALA A 9 6.94 -36.83 6.78
C ALA A 9 6.90 -35.85 7.97
N PRO A 10 7.51 -36.14 9.14
CA PRO A 10 7.50 -35.28 10.32
C PRO A 10 7.95 -33.84 10.07
N GLU A 11 8.86 -33.64 9.11
CA GLU A 11 9.30 -32.29 8.68
C GLU A 11 8.20 -31.48 7.98
N SER A 12 7.17 -32.11 7.42
CA SER A 12 6.04 -31.42 6.79
C SER A 12 5.02 -30.96 7.82
N GLU A 13 4.86 -31.68 8.94
CA GLU A 13 4.02 -31.23 10.06
C GLU A 13 4.62 -30.00 10.75
N GLY A 14 5.94 -29.99 11.00
CA GLY A 14 6.62 -28.82 11.55
C GLY A 14 6.45 -27.56 10.68
N ARG A 15 6.54 -27.70 9.36
CA ARG A 15 6.31 -26.59 8.41
C ARG A 15 4.86 -26.11 8.42
N PHE A 16 3.88 -27.01 8.52
CA PHE A 16 2.48 -26.65 8.62
C PHE A 16 2.18 -25.84 9.88
N TRP A 17 2.61 -26.31 11.05
CA TRP A 17 2.37 -25.59 12.31
C TRP A 17 3.12 -24.27 12.40
N ASN A 18 4.31 -24.14 11.82
CA ASN A 18 5.01 -22.88 11.67
C ASN A 18 4.20 -21.92 10.79
N GLY A 19 3.62 -22.39 9.68
CA GLY A 19 2.74 -21.58 8.84
C GLY A 19 1.48 -21.09 9.56
N VAL A 20 0.87 -21.94 10.41
CA VAL A 20 -0.30 -21.54 11.25
C VAL A 20 0.10 -20.50 12.31
N ALA A 21 1.25 -20.67 12.95
CA ALA A 21 1.76 -19.70 13.92
C ALA A 21 2.16 -18.37 13.26
N ASP A 22 2.69 -18.42 12.03
CA ASP A 22 2.99 -17.23 11.22
C ASP A 22 1.71 -16.50 10.81
N ALA A 23 0.65 -17.22 10.44
CA ALA A 23 -0.67 -16.66 10.17
C ALA A 23 -1.24 -15.94 11.42
N GLY A 24 -1.12 -16.56 12.61
CA GLY A 24 -1.55 -15.92 13.86
C GLY A 24 -0.80 -14.64 14.17
N ARG A 25 0.52 -14.64 14.02
CA ARG A 25 1.37 -13.43 14.15
C ARG A 25 1.01 -12.35 13.12
N PHE A 26 0.66 -12.78 11.94
CA PHE A 26 0.23 -11.94 10.85
C PHE A 26 -1.08 -11.21 11.15
N PHE A 27 -2.12 -11.89 11.66
CA PHE A 27 -3.37 -11.25 12.07
C PHE A 27 -3.19 -10.28 13.25
N MET A 28 -2.28 -10.57 14.17
CA MET A 28 -1.93 -9.64 15.25
C MET A 28 -1.20 -8.40 14.71
N GLY A 29 -0.31 -8.57 13.72
CA GLY A 29 0.37 -7.49 13.02
C GLY A 29 -0.58 -6.56 12.27
N GLU A 30 -1.68 -7.07 11.71
CA GLU A 30 -2.71 -6.25 11.07
C GLU A 30 -3.38 -5.27 12.05
N ALA A 31 -3.66 -5.72 13.27
CA ALA A 31 -4.20 -4.86 14.32
C ALA A 31 -3.19 -3.76 14.74
N ASP A 32 -1.90 -4.08 14.76
CA ASP A 32 -0.84 -3.12 15.07
C ASP A 32 -0.65 -2.09 13.96
N VAL A 33 -0.75 -2.49 12.68
CA VAL A 33 -0.73 -1.57 11.55
C VAL A 33 -1.90 -0.58 11.61
N GLN A 34 -3.10 -1.05 11.96
CA GLN A 34 -4.25 -0.16 12.12
C GLN A 34 -4.06 0.84 13.26
N ARG A 35 -3.51 0.41 14.41
CA ARG A 35 -3.20 1.31 15.54
C ARG A 35 -2.12 2.32 15.16
N ALA A 36 -1.06 1.87 14.50
CA ALA A 36 0.01 2.74 14.01
C ALA A 36 -0.52 3.78 13.00
N LEU A 37 -1.41 3.37 12.08
CA LEU A 37 -2.07 4.28 11.14
C LEU A 37 -2.87 5.36 11.87
N VAL A 38 -3.73 4.98 12.82
CA VAL A 38 -4.55 5.92 13.60
C VAL A 38 -3.67 6.89 14.39
N LYS A 39 -2.62 6.38 15.04
CA LYS A 39 -1.67 7.20 15.79
C LYS A 39 -0.92 8.19 14.88
N LEU A 40 -0.46 7.73 13.71
CA LEU A 40 0.25 8.56 12.73
C LEU A 40 -0.64 9.68 12.22
N THR A 41 -1.84 9.33 11.74
CA THR A 41 -2.74 10.31 11.12
C THR A 41 -3.25 11.34 12.11
N ARG A 42 -3.52 10.91 13.35
CA ARG A 42 -3.85 11.84 14.45
C ARG A 42 -2.73 12.84 14.70
N LEU A 43 -1.47 12.39 14.77
CA LEU A 43 -0.34 13.29 14.97
C LEU A 43 -0.18 14.28 13.82
N LEU A 44 -0.35 13.82 12.57
CA LEU A 44 -0.28 14.68 11.38
C LEU A 44 -1.42 15.70 11.38
N ASP A 45 -2.64 15.28 11.69
CA ASP A 45 -3.82 16.16 11.81
C ASP A 45 -3.61 17.21 12.92
N GLU A 46 -3.16 16.82 14.12
CA GLU A 46 -2.88 17.71 15.25
C GLU A 46 -1.73 18.70 14.98
N ALA A 47 -0.78 18.28 14.14
CA ALA A 47 0.35 19.11 13.74
C ALA A 47 0.03 20.04 12.55
N GLY A 48 -1.13 19.87 11.92
CA GLY A 48 -1.48 20.60 10.69
C GLY A 48 -0.57 20.23 9.50
N ILE A 49 -0.04 19.02 9.47
CA ILE A 49 0.82 18.54 8.39
C ILE A 49 -0.05 17.85 7.32
N PRO A 50 -0.16 18.39 6.11
CA PRO A 50 -0.89 17.75 5.03
C PRO A 50 -0.30 16.39 4.67
N TYR A 51 -1.16 15.38 4.53
CA TYR A 51 -0.77 14.02 4.19
C TYR A 51 -1.84 13.32 3.35
N ALA A 52 -1.44 12.24 2.69
CA ALA A 52 -2.39 11.28 2.13
C ALA A 52 -1.84 9.85 2.32
N ILE A 53 -2.70 8.93 2.73
CA ILE A 53 -2.36 7.51 2.78
C ILE A 53 -2.42 6.94 1.37
N VAL A 54 -1.43 6.13 1.03
CA VAL A 54 -1.28 5.44 -0.24
C VAL A 54 -1.14 3.92 0.00
N GLY A 55 -0.65 3.18 -0.96
CA GLY A 55 -0.30 1.78 -0.81
C GLY A 55 -1.46 0.86 -0.44
N ALA A 56 -1.16 -0.17 0.36
CA ALA A 56 -2.12 -1.21 0.69
C ALA A 56 -3.24 -0.72 1.62
N MET A 57 -2.96 0.23 2.52
CA MET A 57 -3.99 0.78 3.40
C MET A 57 -5.03 1.59 2.61
N ALA A 58 -4.62 2.30 1.55
CA ALA A 58 -5.57 2.97 0.66
C ALA A 58 -6.41 1.96 -0.13
N LEU A 59 -5.84 0.85 -0.60
CA LEU A 59 -6.59 -0.24 -1.22
C LEU A 59 -7.70 -0.78 -0.32
N ASN A 60 -7.38 -0.98 0.97
CA ASN A 60 -8.34 -1.48 1.96
C ASN A 60 -9.52 -0.52 2.17
N GLU A 61 -9.28 0.79 2.22
CA GLU A 61 -10.33 1.80 2.32
C GLU A 61 -11.21 1.84 1.06
N TYR A 62 -10.65 1.54 -0.12
CA TYR A 62 -11.40 1.40 -1.37
C TYR A 62 -12.08 0.04 -1.53
N GLY A 63 -12.01 -0.85 -0.52
CA GLY A 63 -12.75 -2.12 -0.49
C GLY A 63 -11.99 -3.33 -1.02
N TYR A 64 -10.76 -3.18 -1.52
CA TYR A 64 -9.89 -4.31 -1.84
C TYR A 64 -9.04 -4.69 -0.64
N ARG A 65 -9.47 -5.73 0.08
CA ARG A 65 -8.77 -6.22 1.27
C ARG A 65 -7.42 -6.84 0.91
N ARG A 66 -6.38 -6.13 1.28
CA ARG A 66 -5.00 -6.56 1.13
C ARG A 66 -4.26 -6.42 2.45
N VAL A 67 -3.66 -7.50 2.88
CA VAL A 67 -2.85 -7.47 4.10
C VAL A 67 -1.54 -6.71 3.86
N THR A 68 -1.17 -5.90 4.82
CA THR A 68 0.10 -5.18 4.87
C THR A 68 0.65 -5.15 6.29
N LEU A 69 1.96 -4.99 6.42
CA LEU A 69 2.68 -4.88 7.70
C LEU A 69 3.30 -3.48 7.88
N ASP A 70 3.02 -2.57 6.98
CA ASP A 70 3.56 -1.22 6.90
C ASP A 70 2.46 -0.18 6.64
N VAL A 71 2.78 1.08 6.82
CA VAL A 71 1.94 2.22 6.45
C VAL A 71 2.70 3.07 5.44
N ASP A 72 2.13 3.22 4.24
CA ASP A 72 2.62 4.12 3.22
C ASP A 72 1.97 5.50 3.37
N VAL A 73 2.75 6.53 3.63
CA VAL A 73 2.27 7.91 3.77
C VAL A 73 2.96 8.87 2.81
N LEU A 74 2.17 9.62 2.08
CA LEU A 74 2.62 10.69 1.19
C LEU A 74 2.68 12.01 1.95
N LEU A 75 3.84 12.64 1.94
CA LEU A 75 4.12 13.94 2.54
C LEU A 75 4.85 14.87 1.54
N THR A 76 4.80 16.16 1.77
CA THR A 76 5.77 17.09 1.17
C THR A 76 7.12 16.97 1.88
N THR A 77 8.20 17.48 1.28
CA THR A 77 9.51 17.57 1.95
C THR A 77 9.41 18.33 3.26
N ALA A 78 8.74 19.49 3.25
CA ALA A 78 8.52 20.29 4.44
C ALA A 78 7.68 19.57 5.49
N GLY A 79 6.65 18.82 5.06
CA GLY A 79 5.82 17.98 5.94
C GLY A 79 6.62 16.87 6.61
N LEU A 80 7.53 16.21 5.88
CA LEU A 80 8.42 15.20 6.45
C LEU A 80 9.36 15.81 7.50
N GLU A 81 9.96 16.97 7.20
CA GLU A 81 10.85 17.66 8.13
C GLU A 81 10.11 18.08 9.41
N ALA A 82 8.91 18.67 9.28
CA ALA A 82 8.05 19.02 10.40
C ALA A 82 7.65 17.80 11.24
N PHE A 83 7.30 16.69 10.60
CA PHE A 83 6.99 15.43 11.27
C PHE A 83 8.21 14.92 12.05
N ARG A 84 9.39 14.87 11.41
CA ARG A 84 10.64 14.41 12.06
C ARG A 84 10.98 15.25 13.28
N ALA A 85 10.92 16.57 13.18
CA ALA A 85 11.22 17.49 14.30
C ALA A 85 10.28 17.27 15.50
N ARG A 86 9.02 16.88 15.24
CA ARG A 86 8.00 16.68 16.27
C ARG A 86 8.00 15.28 16.87
N ALA A 87 8.25 14.25 16.07
CA ALA A 87 7.93 12.86 16.37
C ALA A 87 9.16 11.98 16.65
N LEU A 88 10.33 12.29 16.09
CA LEU A 88 11.53 11.47 16.32
C LEU A 88 11.93 11.49 17.81
N GLY A 89 12.19 10.30 18.36
CA GLY A 89 12.45 10.09 19.77
C GLY A 89 11.23 10.25 20.70
N ARG A 90 10.04 10.49 20.12
CA ARG A 90 8.76 10.67 20.84
C ARG A 90 7.69 9.73 20.31
N GLY A 91 8.00 8.45 20.26
CA GLY A 91 7.12 7.42 19.75
C GLY A 91 7.37 7.02 18.28
N TYR A 92 8.34 7.68 17.62
CA TYR A 92 8.82 7.32 16.29
C TYR A 92 10.35 7.31 16.26
N GLY A 93 10.92 6.37 15.50
CA GLY A 93 12.33 6.25 15.21
C GLY A 93 12.59 6.10 13.72
N GLU A 94 13.83 6.26 13.28
CA GLU A 94 14.25 5.90 11.94
C GLU A 94 14.23 4.36 11.79
N GLN A 95 13.89 3.83 10.62
CA GLN A 95 13.98 2.38 10.35
C GLN A 95 15.45 1.90 10.47
N PHE A 96 16.38 2.72 10.01
CA PHE A 96 17.83 2.60 10.21
C PHE A 96 18.45 4.01 10.17
N PRO A 97 19.64 4.23 10.74
CA PRO A 97 20.25 5.55 10.79
C PRO A 97 20.33 6.26 9.44
N GLY A 98 19.76 7.45 9.35
CA GLY A 98 19.66 8.24 8.12
C GLY A 98 18.54 7.80 7.16
N SER A 99 17.73 6.81 7.53
CA SER A 99 16.59 6.39 6.75
C SER A 99 15.52 7.49 6.67
N ARG A 100 14.93 7.65 5.47
CA ARG A 100 13.71 8.44 5.32
C ARG A 100 12.49 7.70 5.91
N GLY A 101 12.45 6.39 5.78
CA GLY A 101 11.44 5.55 6.39
C GLY A 101 11.54 5.57 7.91
N LEU A 102 10.40 5.54 8.56
CA LEU A 102 10.26 5.64 9.99
C LEU A 102 9.65 4.35 10.56
N ARG A 103 9.67 4.23 11.87
CA ARG A 103 9.02 3.14 12.60
C ARG A 103 8.24 3.73 13.76
N ASP A 104 6.98 3.33 13.87
CA ASP A 104 6.25 3.51 15.13
C ASP A 104 6.87 2.59 16.19
N THR A 105 7.42 3.18 17.27
CA THR A 105 8.14 2.43 18.28
C THR A 105 7.24 1.72 19.29
N GLU A 106 5.96 2.10 19.34
CA GLU A 106 4.97 1.49 20.23
C GLU A 106 4.44 0.17 19.67
N HIS A 107 4.12 0.13 18.36
CA HIS A 107 3.58 -1.04 17.69
C HIS A 107 4.61 -1.77 16.83
N GLY A 108 5.83 -1.22 16.70
CA GLY A 108 6.89 -1.81 15.89
C GLY A 108 6.65 -1.74 14.37
N VAL A 109 5.69 -0.93 13.92
CA VAL A 109 5.24 -0.89 12.53
C VAL A 109 6.11 0.03 11.69
N PRO A 110 6.63 -0.45 10.53
CA PRO A 110 7.31 0.41 9.56
C PRO A 110 6.35 1.45 8.95
N ILE A 111 6.87 2.65 8.74
CA ILE A 111 6.17 3.73 8.04
C ILE A 111 7.03 4.17 6.88
N ASP A 112 6.57 3.87 5.68
CA ASP A 112 7.23 4.24 4.45
C ASP A 112 6.79 5.63 4.02
N VAL A 113 7.73 6.58 4.10
CA VAL A 113 7.47 7.96 3.73
C VAL A 113 7.79 8.16 2.26
N ILE A 114 6.76 8.53 1.52
CA ILE A 114 6.82 8.88 0.11
C ILE A 114 6.77 10.40 0.00
N VAL A 115 7.61 10.98 -0.84
CA VAL A 115 7.71 12.44 -0.96
C VAL A 115 7.12 12.92 -2.27
N THR A 116 6.33 13.99 -2.20
CA THR A 116 5.76 14.71 -3.36
C THR A 116 6.83 14.98 -4.42
N GLY A 117 6.49 14.74 -5.69
CA GLY A 117 7.36 14.97 -6.83
C GLY A 117 8.28 13.80 -7.17
N GLU A 118 8.43 12.83 -6.30
CA GLU A 118 9.14 11.57 -6.60
C GLU A 118 8.35 10.68 -7.56
N TYR A 119 8.99 9.63 -8.05
CA TYR A 119 8.43 8.74 -9.07
C TYR A 119 8.14 7.37 -8.50
N PRO A 120 6.96 6.78 -8.83
CA PRO A 120 6.62 5.44 -8.35
C PRO A 120 7.50 4.35 -8.96
N GLY A 121 7.64 3.25 -8.23
CA GLY A 121 8.32 2.05 -8.67
C GLY A 121 9.84 2.13 -8.58
N ASP A 122 10.52 2.30 -9.70
CA ASP A 122 11.99 2.34 -9.78
C ASP A 122 12.62 3.71 -9.42
N GLY A 123 11.80 4.69 -9.08
CA GLY A 123 12.23 6.05 -8.72
C GLY A 123 12.75 6.89 -9.89
N ARG A 124 12.73 6.37 -11.13
CA ARG A 124 13.24 7.09 -12.31
C ARG A 124 12.20 8.05 -12.89
N PRO A 125 12.64 9.16 -13.49
CA PRO A 125 11.74 10.14 -14.12
C PRO A 125 10.76 9.52 -15.12
N LYS A 126 9.47 9.83 -14.93
CA LYS A 126 8.37 9.43 -15.80
C LYS A 126 7.23 10.45 -15.70
N ALA A 127 6.17 10.28 -16.49
CA ALA A 127 5.05 11.22 -16.51
C ALA A 127 4.33 11.27 -15.15
N VAL A 128 4.02 10.10 -14.59
CA VAL A 128 3.35 10.00 -13.29
C VAL A 128 4.32 10.25 -12.15
N ARG A 129 3.95 11.18 -11.25
CA ARG A 129 4.68 11.54 -10.03
C ARG A 129 3.76 11.45 -8.83
N PHE A 130 4.33 11.30 -7.64
CA PHE A 130 3.57 11.47 -6.40
C PHE A 130 3.10 12.91 -6.25
N PRO A 131 1.77 13.15 -6.17
CA PRO A 131 1.20 14.49 -6.11
C PRO A 131 1.41 15.16 -4.75
N ASP A 132 1.05 16.43 -4.66
CA ASP A 132 0.96 17.13 -3.37
C ASP A 132 -0.28 16.64 -2.61
N PRO A 133 -0.12 16.10 -1.38
CA PRO A 133 -1.24 15.59 -0.59
C PRO A 133 -2.26 16.68 -0.22
N GLU A 134 -1.84 17.95 -0.07
CA GLU A 134 -2.76 19.05 0.20
C GLU A 134 -3.68 19.35 -0.99
N ALA A 135 -3.12 19.22 -2.21
CA ALA A 135 -3.87 19.51 -3.43
C ALA A 135 -4.85 18.40 -3.82
N VAL A 136 -4.49 17.12 -3.54
CA VAL A 136 -5.29 15.99 -4.03
C VAL A 136 -5.98 15.19 -2.93
N GLY A 137 -5.57 15.32 -1.67
CA GLY A 137 -6.05 14.50 -0.57
C GLY A 137 -7.57 14.51 -0.43
N VAL A 138 -8.18 13.32 -0.34
CA VAL A 138 -9.62 13.15 -0.10
C VAL A 138 -9.82 12.64 1.31
N ARG A 139 -10.67 13.32 2.09
CA ARG A 139 -11.02 12.85 3.42
C ARG A 139 -11.90 11.61 3.31
N GLY A 140 -11.36 10.46 3.72
CA GLY A 140 -12.11 9.23 3.92
C GLY A 140 -12.83 9.20 5.27
N ALA A 141 -13.36 8.06 5.65
CA ALA A 141 -14.08 7.91 6.94
C ALA A 141 -13.17 8.16 8.15
N ARG A 142 -11.90 7.81 8.06
CA ARG A 142 -10.94 7.85 9.19
C ARG A 142 -9.67 8.62 8.87
N VAL A 143 -9.21 8.59 7.63
CA VAL A 143 -7.92 9.12 7.21
C VAL A 143 -8.06 9.90 5.90
N THR A 144 -7.07 10.73 5.56
CA THR A 144 -6.97 11.35 4.25
C THR A 144 -6.25 10.38 3.31
N LEU A 145 -6.79 10.17 2.11
CA LEU A 145 -6.31 9.22 1.11
C LEU A 145 -5.95 9.94 -0.18
N VAL A 146 -5.09 9.36 -1.01
CA VAL A 146 -5.05 9.74 -2.42
C VAL A 146 -6.36 9.32 -3.11
N PRO A 147 -6.91 10.11 -4.05
CA PRO A 147 -8.08 9.72 -4.82
C PRO A 147 -7.86 8.42 -5.58
N LEU A 148 -8.93 7.64 -5.78
CA LEU A 148 -8.84 6.34 -6.44
C LEU A 148 -8.17 6.41 -7.83
N PRO A 149 -8.47 7.38 -8.73
CA PRO A 149 -7.77 7.49 -10.00
C PRO A 149 -6.25 7.69 -9.82
N VAL A 150 -5.84 8.54 -8.87
CA VAL A 150 -4.43 8.77 -8.54
C VAL A 150 -3.75 7.51 -8.01
N LEU A 151 -4.41 6.76 -7.11
CA LEU A 151 -3.88 5.48 -6.62
C LEU A 151 -3.65 4.49 -7.76
N ILE A 152 -4.59 4.40 -8.70
CA ILE A 152 -4.49 3.55 -9.89
C ILE A 152 -3.32 3.99 -10.78
N GLU A 153 -3.18 5.28 -11.07
CA GLU A 153 -2.05 5.83 -11.84
C GLU A 153 -0.70 5.47 -11.23
N LEU A 154 -0.55 5.72 -9.93
CA LEU A 154 0.69 5.44 -9.21
C LEU A 154 1.04 3.94 -9.26
N LYS A 155 0.05 3.07 -9.08
CA LYS A 155 0.25 1.61 -9.14
C LYS A 155 0.57 1.12 -10.54
N ILE A 156 -0.11 1.61 -11.57
CA ILE A 156 0.21 1.23 -12.95
C ILE A 156 1.61 1.72 -13.32
N ALA A 157 1.94 2.98 -13.05
CA ALA A 157 3.26 3.52 -13.33
C ALA A 157 4.39 2.78 -12.58
N SER A 158 4.13 2.36 -11.33
CA SER A 158 5.03 1.52 -10.55
C SER A 158 5.19 0.14 -11.19
N GLY A 159 4.09 -0.54 -11.49
CA GLY A 159 4.10 -1.90 -12.03
C GLY A 159 4.69 -2.00 -13.44
N MET A 160 4.59 -0.93 -14.24
CA MET A 160 5.23 -0.84 -15.55
C MET A 160 6.74 -0.56 -15.47
N SER A 161 7.24 -0.07 -14.34
CA SER A 161 8.62 0.40 -14.22
C SER A 161 9.64 -0.73 -14.05
N ALA A 162 9.24 -1.89 -13.49
CA ALA A 162 10.15 -2.99 -13.25
C ALA A 162 9.42 -4.35 -13.10
N PRO A 163 10.02 -5.46 -13.56
CA PRO A 163 9.40 -6.79 -13.51
C PRO A 163 8.99 -7.26 -12.10
N HIS A 164 9.73 -6.88 -11.06
CA HIS A 164 9.42 -7.25 -9.69
C HIS A 164 8.22 -6.48 -9.09
N ARG A 165 7.68 -5.49 -9.82
CA ARG A 165 6.52 -4.68 -9.44
C ARG A 165 5.19 -5.17 -10.01
N LEU A 166 5.11 -6.39 -10.54
CA LEU A 166 3.88 -6.98 -11.09
C LEU A 166 2.71 -6.99 -10.08
N ARG A 167 3.02 -7.03 -8.79
CA ARG A 167 2.01 -6.94 -7.73
C ARG A 167 1.19 -5.65 -7.80
N ASP A 168 1.79 -4.53 -8.18
CA ASP A 168 1.08 -3.26 -8.33
C ASP A 168 0.05 -3.31 -9.47
N LEU A 169 0.34 -4.02 -10.57
CA LEU A 169 -0.64 -4.26 -11.65
C LEU A 169 -1.75 -5.21 -11.19
N ALA A 170 -1.42 -6.25 -10.43
CA ALA A 170 -2.40 -7.16 -9.85
C ALA A 170 -3.35 -6.44 -8.89
N ASP A 171 -2.85 -5.52 -8.07
CA ASP A 171 -3.68 -4.69 -7.19
C ASP A 171 -4.70 -3.87 -7.98
N VAL A 172 -4.32 -3.30 -9.13
CA VAL A 172 -5.24 -2.55 -10.00
C VAL A 172 -6.28 -3.47 -10.63
N LEU A 173 -5.88 -4.65 -11.09
CA LEU A 173 -6.81 -5.64 -11.64
C LEU A 173 -7.87 -6.04 -10.60
N GLU A 174 -7.46 -6.30 -9.36
CA GLU A 174 -8.38 -6.63 -8.28
C GLU A 174 -9.28 -5.44 -7.88
N LEU A 175 -8.77 -4.21 -7.87
CA LEU A 175 -9.60 -3.02 -7.68
C LEU A 175 -10.70 -2.91 -8.75
N ILE A 176 -10.34 -3.14 -10.03
CA ILE A 176 -11.30 -3.12 -11.13
C ILE A 176 -12.42 -4.14 -10.89
N ARG A 177 -12.08 -5.36 -10.46
CA ARG A 177 -13.04 -6.44 -10.17
C ARG A 177 -13.94 -6.11 -8.99
N VAL A 178 -13.33 -5.79 -7.84
CA VAL A 178 -14.05 -5.57 -6.57
C VAL A 178 -14.98 -4.37 -6.65
N MET A 179 -14.50 -3.26 -7.22
CA MET A 179 -15.27 -2.02 -7.33
C MET A 179 -16.08 -1.92 -8.63
N ARG A 180 -15.96 -2.88 -9.54
CA ARG A 180 -16.60 -2.87 -10.86
C ARG A 180 -16.30 -1.58 -11.64
N LEU A 181 -15.02 -1.19 -11.66
CA LEU A 181 -14.60 0.06 -12.27
C LEU A 181 -14.85 0.03 -13.80
N PRO A 182 -15.32 1.14 -14.39
CA PRO A 182 -15.62 1.18 -15.81
C PRO A 182 -14.36 1.41 -16.66
N ALA A 183 -14.34 0.91 -17.91
CA ALA A 183 -13.25 1.15 -18.85
C ALA A 183 -12.97 2.64 -19.07
N ARG A 184 -14.03 3.49 -19.07
CA ARG A 184 -13.92 4.96 -19.23
C ARG A 184 -13.10 5.66 -18.14
N LEU A 185 -12.83 5.00 -16.99
CA LEU A 185 -11.94 5.57 -15.98
C LEU A 185 -10.55 5.85 -16.56
N ALA A 186 -10.12 5.12 -17.59
CA ALA A 186 -8.89 5.38 -18.33
C ALA A 186 -8.76 6.86 -18.77
N GLU A 187 -9.85 7.53 -19.07
CA GLU A 187 -9.85 8.91 -19.58
C GLU A 187 -9.45 9.93 -18.50
N GLN A 188 -9.65 9.57 -17.23
CA GLN A 188 -9.26 10.39 -16.08
C GLN A 188 -7.79 10.21 -15.67
N LEU A 189 -7.13 9.17 -16.19
CA LEU A 189 -5.75 8.82 -15.85
C LEU A 189 -4.74 9.57 -16.74
N ASP A 190 -3.49 9.66 -16.28
CA ASP A 190 -2.40 10.15 -17.11
C ASP A 190 -2.29 9.36 -18.43
N PRO A 191 -2.09 10.03 -19.58
CA PRO A 191 -2.01 9.38 -20.89
C PRO A 191 -1.03 8.20 -20.94
N SER A 192 0.08 8.26 -20.21
CA SER A 192 1.13 7.22 -20.20
C SER A 192 0.66 5.88 -19.61
N VAL A 193 -0.40 5.86 -18.81
CA VAL A 193 -0.90 4.64 -18.13
C VAL A 193 -2.26 4.16 -18.67
N ARG A 194 -2.93 4.94 -19.52
CA ARG A 194 -4.30 4.64 -20.02
C ARG A 194 -4.40 3.31 -20.73
N GLN A 195 -3.42 3.02 -21.59
CA GLN A 195 -3.42 1.77 -22.34
C GLN A 195 -3.31 0.57 -21.40
N LYS A 196 -2.40 0.64 -20.43
CA LYS A 196 -2.23 -0.42 -19.43
C LYS A 196 -3.49 -0.62 -18.57
N TYR A 197 -4.17 0.47 -18.21
CA TYR A 197 -5.45 0.36 -17.51
C TYR A 197 -6.51 -0.40 -18.34
N ARG A 198 -6.62 -0.11 -19.64
CA ARG A 198 -7.57 -0.82 -20.53
C ARG A 198 -7.24 -2.31 -20.64
N GLU A 199 -5.97 -2.66 -20.78
CA GLU A 199 -5.51 -4.06 -20.78
C GLU A 199 -5.90 -4.80 -19.48
N LEU A 200 -5.69 -4.15 -18.32
CA LEU A 200 -6.08 -4.70 -17.02
C LEU A 200 -7.60 -4.79 -16.88
N TRP A 201 -8.32 -3.82 -17.42
CA TRP A 201 -9.79 -3.85 -17.43
C TRP A 201 -10.33 -5.01 -18.26
N GLU A 202 -9.80 -5.24 -19.45
CA GLU A 202 -10.15 -6.38 -20.31
C GLU A 202 -9.84 -7.71 -19.59
N ALA A 203 -8.66 -7.82 -19.00
CA ALA A 203 -8.28 -8.99 -18.22
C ALA A 203 -9.21 -9.23 -17.01
N ALA A 204 -9.71 -8.17 -16.39
CA ALA A 204 -10.63 -8.26 -15.27
C ALA A 204 -12.03 -8.79 -15.67
N GLN A 205 -12.42 -8.67 -16.96
CA GLN A 205 -13.69 -9.18 -17.49
C GLN A 205 -13.63 -10.68 -17.82
N THR A 206 -12.43 -11.23 -18.02
CA THR A 206 -12.29 -12.67 -18.23
C THR A 206 -12.59 -13.37 -16.90
N ALA A 207 -13.63 -14.22 -16.88
CA ALA A 207 -13.93 -15.04 -15.73
C ALA A 207 -12.72 -15.95 -15.41
N ASP A 208 -12.30 -16.01 -14.15
CA ASP A 208 -11.42 -17.09 -13.74
C ASP A 208 -12.15 -18.41 -14.05
N PRO A 209 -11.54 -19.34 -14.78
CA PRO A 209 -12.12 -20.66 -14.92
C PRO A 209 -12.17 -21.30 -13.54
N THR A 210 -13.37 -21.39 -12.97
CA THR A 210 -13.67 -22.14 -11.74
C THR A 210 -13.42 -23.62 -11.91
#